data_c85a761fd064d442e88efc8eb3958b49
#
_entry.id   c85a761fd064d442e88efc8eb3958b49
#
_cell.length_a   1.000
_cell.length_b   1.000
_cell.length_c   1.000
_cell.angle_alpha   90.00
_cell.angle_beta   90.00
_cell.angle_gamma   90.00
#
_symmetry.space_group_name_H-M   'P 1'
#
loop_
_entity.id
_entity.type
_entity.pdbx_description
1 polymer ?
#
loop_
_entity_poly.entity_id
_entity_poly.type
_entity_poly.pdbx_seq_one_letter_code
_entity_poly.pdbx_strand_id
1 'polypeptide(L)'
;MKKLALFLITLIVSLSIVYSQATVEIKEEASAETQVFVDDLGREVVLPANITRIAPSGSNAQVIVFQIAPEKLVGLSTKLSADEKTIYPSFTHDLPAFGTLYGKKANLNKETMILANPEMVIDVGDIKGSVEEMAKELDDVSRDVEVPVIFLEANMDNYPEVFRRLGKLLGYEERAEELAGYYEAVVSEIEKYSSGKKPTVYITSSNNGLEAVIGGKSHAQCAEKAGAEVVVTSKTAQSNGSISLETLYQLDPEYIFTYTEEGYKTITTSSDWASLKAVKDDNVYLVPNMPHGFIDNPVCSNRIIGLWYLAWVLYPEAGIDIIARTREFYKLFYRADISESQARDILHLD
;
A
#
# COMPACT_ATOMS: atom_id res chain seq x y z
N MET A 1 -49.03 -72.55 13.39
CA MET A 1 -48.54 -71.45 14.30
C MET A 1 -47.04 -71.26 14.29
N LYS A 2 -46.19 -72.29 14.20
CA LYS A 2 -44.69 -72.11 14.21
C LYS A 2 -44.13 -71.47 12.91
N LYS A 3 -44.81 -71.62 11.76
CA LYS A 3 -44.35 -71.01 10.49
C LYS A 3 -44.67 -69.48 10.39
N LEU A 4 -45.68 -68.99 11.11
CA LEU A 4 -46.05 -67.58 11.12
C LEU A 4 -45.12 -66.77 12.04
N ALA A 5 -44.61 -67.36 13.11
CA ALA A 5 -43.67 -66.73 14.02
C ALA A 5 -42.26 -66.52 13.40
N LEU A 6 -41.86 -67.48 12.53
CA LEU A 6 -40.54 -67.35 11.85
C LEU A 6 -40.54 -66.27 10.74
N PHE A 7 -41.69 -66.00 10.13
CA PHE A 7 -41.82 -64.96 9.10
C PHE A 7 -41.85 -63.57 9.70
N LEU A 8 -42.40 -63.40 10.94
CA LEU A 8 -42.39 -62.13 11.63
C LEU A 8 -40.99 -61.76 12.21
N ILE A 9 -40.20 -62.76 12.62
CA ILE A 9 -38.82 -62.50 13.11
C ILE A 9 -37.88 -62.13 11.99
N THR A 10 -38.04 -62.73 10.79
CA THR A 10 -37.23 -62.34 9.61
C THR A 10 -37.60 -60.95 9.08
N LEU A 11 -38.85 -60.51 9.21
CA LEU A 11 -39.26 -59.17 8.82
C LEU A 11 -38.74 -58.06 9.74
N ILE A 12 -38.68 -58.36 11.04
CA ILE A 12 -38.16 -57.40 12.07
C ILE A 12 -36.63 -57.25 11.93
N VAL A 13 -35.90 -58.34 11.66
CA VAL A 13 -34.45 -58.30 11.45
C VAL A 13 -34.08 -57.59 10.14
N SER A 14 -34.88 -57.73 9.08
CA SER A 14 -34.63 -56.99 7.83
C SER A 14 -34.95 -55.49 7.96
N LEU A 15 -35.93 -55.10 8.81
CA LEU A 15 -36.23 -53.69 9.06
C LEU A 15 -35.16 -53.01 9.93
N SER A 16 -34.54 -53.73 10.86
CA SER A 16 -33.47 -53.19 11.68
C SER A 16 -32.13 -53.02 10.92
N ILE A 17 -31.90 -53.85 9.90
CA ILE A 17 -30.71 -53.71 9.03
C ILE A 17 -30.86 -52.54 8.06
N VAL A 18 -32.05 -52.23 7.59
CA VAL A 18 -32.31 -51.06 6.73
C VAL A 18 -32.26 -49.75 7.51
N TYR A 19 -32.62 -49.73 8.80
CA TYR A 19 -32.51 -48.56 9.67
C TYR A 19 -31.07 -48.28 10.11
N SER A 20 -30.17 -49.28 10.11
CA SER A 20 -28.75 -49.13 10.49
C SER A 20 -27.87 -48.61 9.35
N GLN A 21 -28.34 -48.54 8.10
CA GLN A 21 -27.59 -47.99 6.96
C GLN A 21 -27.99 -46.58 6.57
N ALA A 22 -28.97 -45.99 7.24
CA ALA A 22 -29.36 -44.59 7.03
C ALA A 22 -28.90 -43.67 8.16
N THR A 23 -27.80 -43.99 8.85
CA THR A 23 -27.00 -42.95 9.51
C THR A 23 -26.33 -42.16 8.39
N VAL A 24 -27.05 -41.15 7.90
CA VAL A 24 -26.40 -40.01 7.26
C VAL A 24 -25.22 -39.62 8.16
N GLU A 25 -24.01 -39.86 7.71
CA GLU A 25 -22.87 -39.10 8.21
C GLU A 25 -23.23 -37.64 7.98
N ILE A 26 -23.79 -37.00 9.01
CA ILE A 26 -23.69 -35.58 9.16
C ILE A 26 -22.17 -35.40 9.37
N LYS A 27 -21.43 -35.15 8.27
CA LYS A 27 -20.15 -34.48 8.38
C LYS A 27 -20.47 -33.25 9.20
N GLU A 28 -20.09 -33.25 10.48
CA GLU A 28 -19.85 -32.02 11.17
C GLU A 28 -18.92 -31.25 10.25
N GLU A 29 -19.44 -30.24 9.54
CA GLU A 29 -18.60 -29.17 9.00
C GLU A 29 -17.88 -28.68 10.24
N ALA A 30 -16.59 -29.04 10.35
CA ALA A 30 -15.72 -28.50 11.34
C ALA A 30 -15.91 -27.00 11.27
N SER A 31 -16.52 -26.39 12.27
CA SER A 31 -16.69 -24.94 12.32
C SER A 31 -15.29 -24.37 12.13
N ALA A 32 -15.06 -23.71 10.99
CA ALA A 32 -13.76 -23.12 10.73
C ALA A 32 -13.41 -22.23 11.93
N GLU A 33 -12.26 -22.48 12.55
CA GLU A 33 -11.80 -21.66 13.66
C GLU A 33 -11.76 -20.20 13.21
N THR A 34 -12.29 -19.31 14.02
CA THR A 34 -12.37 -17.87 13.73
C THR A 34 -11.63 -17.06 14.79
N GLN A 35 -11.20 -15.87 14.42
CA GLN A 35 -10.63 -14.87 15.31
C GLN A 35 -11.37 -13.54 15.14
N VAL A 36 -11.35 -12.69 16.15
CA VAL A 36 -11.90 -11.33 16.09
C VAL A 36 -10.74 -10.35 15.92
N PHE A 37 -10.84 -9.51 14.90
CA PHE A 37 -9.89 -8.42 14.67
C PHE A 37 -10.59 -7.09 14.88
N VAL A 38 -10.02 -6.23 15.73
CA VAL A 38 -10.48 -4.85 15.90
C VAL A 38 -9.69 -3.97 14.96
N ASP A 39 -10.35 -3.38 13.99
CA ASP A 39 -9.72 -2.52 13.00
C ASP A 39 -9.64 -1.03 13.46
N ASP A 40 -9.02 -0.17 12.65
CA ASP A 40 -8.78 1.22 13.03
C ASP A 40 -10.02 2.14 12.88
N LEU A 41 -11.15 1.59 12.44
CA LEU A 41 -12.46 2.23 12.55
C LEU A 41 -13.23 1.79 13.80
N GLY A 42 -12.61 0.94 14.65
CA GLY A 42 -13.21 0.40 15.88
C GLY A 42 -14.22 -0.72 15.64
N ARG A 43 -14.24 -1.32 14.42
CA ARG A 43 -15.13 -2.44 14.11
C ARG A 43 -14.51 -3.76 14.57
N GLU A 44 -15.34 -4.62 15.19
CA GLU A 44 -14.99 -6.01 15.47
C GLU A 44 -15.33 -6.87 14.25
N VAL A 45 -14.31 -7.31 13.51
CA VAL A 45 -14.48 -8.09 12.29
C VAL A 45 -14.10 -9.55 12.57
N VAL A 46 -15.02 -10.46 12.31
CA VAL A 46 -14.78 -11.90 12.43
C VAL A 46 -14.07 -12.40 11.20
N LEU A 47 -12.90 -12.98 11.39
CA LEU A 47 -12.01 -13.50 10.34
C LEU A 47 -11.75 -14.99 10.54
N PRO A 48 -11.39 -15.76 9.51
CA PRO A 48 -10.82 -17.09 9.67
C PRO A 48 -9.57 -17.03 10.57
N ALA A 49 -9.38 -18.03 11.43
CA ALA A 49 -8.19 -18.10 12.28
C ALA A 49 -6.89 -18.22 11.46
N ASN A 50 -6.95 -18.90 10.31
CA ASN A 50 -5.85 -18.99 9.36
C ASN A 50 -6.27 -18.35 8.02
N ILE A 51 -5.73 -17.17 7.72
CA ILE A 51 -6.00 -16.44 6.49
C ILE A 51 -4.93 -16.80 5.46
N THR A 52 -5.36 -17.31 4.31
CA THR A 52 -4.48 -17.74 3.21
C THR A 52 -4.73 -16.96 1.92
N ARG A 53 -5.86 -16.26 1.80
CA ARG A 53 -6.34 -15.63 0.57
C ARG A 53 -6.83 -14.20 0.85
N ILE A 54 -6.04 -13.21 0.40
CA ILE A 54 -6.28 -11.79 0.70
C ILE A 54 -6.50 -11.03 -0.61
N ALA A 55 -7.57 -10.24 -0.67
CA ALA A 55 -7.80 -9.26 -1.73
C ALA A 55 -7.47 -7.84 -1.23
N PRO A 56 -6.62 -7.07 -1.92
CA PRO A 56 -6.41 -5.67 -1.58
C PRO A 56 -7.54 -4.79 -2.14
N SER A 57 -7.95 -3.77 -1.39
CA SER A 57 -8.92 -2.77 -1.83
C SER A 57 -8.33 -1.74 -2.81
N GLY A 58 -7.00 -1.68 -2.89
CA GLY A 58 -6.27 -0.70 -3.68
C GLY A 58 -4.75 -0.85 -3.53
N SER A 59 -4.01 0.09 -4.11
CA SER A 59 -2.54 0.02 -4.20
C SER A 59 -1.84 0.04 -2.84
N ASN A 60 -2.34 0.81 -1.87
CA ASN A 60 -1.72 0.86 -0.54
C ASN A 60 -1.81 -0.49 0.16
N ALA A 61 -2.99 -1.09 0.16
CA ALA A 61 -3.23 -2.42 0.71
C ALA A 61 -2.40 -3.49 -0.01
N GLN A 62 -2.35 -3.43 -1.36
CA GLN A 62 -1.52 -4.33 -2.15
C GLN A 62 -0.05 -4.29 -1.73
N VAL A 63 0.53 -3.08 -1.63
CA VAL A 63 1.96 -2.91 -1.31
C VAL A 63 2.28 -3.46 0.09
N ILE A 64 1.49 -3.13 1.10
CA ILE A 64 1.73 -3.60 2.47
C ILE A 64 1.58 -5.12 2.60
N VAL A 65 0.52 -5.71 2.02
CA VAL A 65 0.33 -7.17 2.05
C VAL A 65 1.46 -7.86 1.29
N PHE A 66 1.85 -7.33 0.12
CA PHE A 66 2.96 -7.88 -0.66
C PHE A 66 4.27 -7.89 0.12
N GLN A 67 4.56 -6.86 0.88
CA GLN A 67 5.82 -6.76 1.65
C GLN A 67 5.89 -7.79 2.79
N ILE A 68 4.76 -8.15 3.37
CA ILE A 68 4.68 -9.11 4.49
C ILE A 68 4.47 -10.54 3.98
N ALA A 69 3.40 -10.79 3.22
CA ALA A 69 2.92 -12.11 2.83
C ALA A 69 2.41 -12.13 1.37
N PRO A 70 3.29 -11.91 0.36
CA PRO A 70 2.89 -11.79 -1.05
C PRO A 70 2.16 -13.00 -1.60
N GLU A 71 2.48 -14.20 -1.10
CA GLU A 71 1.83 -15.46 -1.50
C GLU A 71 0.38 -15.59 -1.06
N LYS A 72 -0.08 -14.75 -0.12
CA LYS A 72 -1.49 -14.69 0.29
C LYS A 72 -2.35 -13.79 -0.61
N LEU A 73 -1.74 -12.98 -1.47
CA LEU A 73 -2.48 -12.15 -2.42
C LEU A 73 -3.16 -13.02 -3.49
N VAL A 74 -4.47 -12.85 -3.66
CA VAL A 74 -5.24 -13.52 -4.73
C VAL A 74 -5.56 -12.59 -5.91
N GLY A 75 -5.09 -11.37 -5.86
CA GLY A 75 -5.19 -10.37 -6.93
C GLY A 75 -4.43 -9.11 -6.58
N LEU A 76 -4.37 -8.19 -7.52
CA LEU A 76 -3.70 -6.90 -7.45
C LEU A 76 -4.70 -5.76 -7.67
N SER A 77 -4.34 -4.54 -7.32
CA SER A 77 -5.16 -3.37 -7.64
C SER A 77 -5.13 -3.06 -9.14
N THR A 78 -3.96 -3.23 -9.77
CA THR A 78 -3.76 -3.03 -11.21
C THR A 78 -2.92 -4.16 -11.79
N LYS A 79 -3.05 -4.42 -13.10
CA LYS A 79 -2.14 -5.34 -13.79
C LYS A 79 -0.73 -4.76 -13.79
N LEU A 80 0.25 -5.61 -13.52
CA LEU A 80 1.65 -5.22 -13.59
C LEU A 80 2.05 -4.89 -15.05
N SER A 81 2.72 -3.77 -15.22
CA SER A 81 3.40 -3.41 -16.46
C SER A 81 4.59 -4.34 -16.74
N ALA A 82 5.18 -4.23 -17.93
CA ALA A 82 6.38 -5.01 -18.27
C ALA A 82 7.55 -4.71 -17.32
N ASP A 83 7.72 -3.43 -16.95
CA ASP A 83 8.78 -2.99 -16.07
C ASP A 83 8.56 -3.44 -14.62
N GLU A 84 7.34 -3.31 -14.09
CA GLU A 84 6.99 -3.81 -12.77
C GLU A 84 7.21 -5.32 -12.63
N LYS A 85 6.98 -6.10 -13.69
CA LYS A 85 7.26 -7.54 -13.72
C LYS A 85 8.75 -7.88 -13.57
N THR A 86 9.66 -6.94 -13.78
CA THR A 86 11.08 -7.14 -13.50
C THR A 86 11.40 -7.09 -12.00
N ILE A 87 10.53 -6.47 -11.21
CA ILE A 87 10.65 -6.31 -9.76
C ILE A 87 9.79 -7.32 -9.00
N TYR A 88 8.52 -7.48 -9.43
CA TYR A 88 7.61 -8.41 -8.79
C TYR A 88 7.92 -9.86 -9.16
N PRO A 89 7.83 -10.83 -8.21
CA PRO A 89 8.07 -12.24 -8.49
C PRO A 89 7.03 -12.84 -9.45
N SER A 90 7.45 -13.80 -10.25
CA SER A 90 6.66 -14.35 -11.37
C SER A 90 5.28 -14.88 -10.98
N PHE A 91 5.10 -15.39 -9.75
CA PHE A 91 3.80 -15.90 -9.30
C PHE A 91 2.71 -14.80 -9.17
N THR A 92 3.11 -13.52 -9.13
CA THR A 92 2.16 -12.40 -9.11
C THR A 92 1.75 -11.91 -10.49
N HIS A 93 2.45 -12.32 -11.56
CA HIS A 93 2.31 -11.73 -12.89
C HIS A 93 0.95 -11.97 -13.56
N ASP A 94 0.30 -13.08 -13.20
CA ASP A 94 -0.97 -13.49 -13.77
C ASP A 94 -2.15 -13.34 -12.80
N LEU A 95 -1.90 -12.72 -11.64
CA LEU A 95 -2.98 -12.40 -10.70
C LEU A 95 -4.00 -11.44 -11.32
N PRO A 96 -5.30 -11.63 -11.07
CA PRO A 96 -6.33 -10.73 -11.56
C PRO A 96 -6.17 -9.33 -10.97
N ALA A 97 -6.62 -8.31 -11.71
CA ALA A 97 -6.67 -6.93 -11.22
C ALA A 97 -8.09 -6.61 -10.73
N PHE A 98 -8.20 -6.15 -9.48
CA PHE A 98 -9.47 -5.83 -8.83
C PHE A 98 -9.89 -4.37 -8.98
N GLY A 99 -8.98 -3.48 -9.36
CA GLY A 99 -9.20 -2.04 -9.30
C GLY A 99 -8.95 -1.47 -7.91
N THR A 100 -9.51 -0.29 -7.66
CA THR A 100 -9.35 0.43 -6.39
C THR A 100 -10.70 0.87 -5.84
N LEU A 101 -10.88 0.76 -4.52
CA LEU A 101 -12.11 1.21 -3.85
C LEU A 101 -12.20 2.74 -3.79
N TYR A 102 -11.07 3.40 -3.53
CA TYR A 102 -10.98 4.84 -3.34
C TYR A 102 -10.16 5.54 -4.43
N GLY A 103 -10.31 6.87 -4.49
CA GLY A 103 -9.57 7.75 -5.38
C GLY A 103 -10.39 8.30 -6.54
N LYS A 104 -9.81 9.25 -7.29
CA LYS A 104 -10.47 9.92 -8.43
C LYS A 104 -10.92 8.94 -9.55
N LYS A 105 -10.33 7.74 -9.59
CA LYS A 105 -10.60 6.71 -10.59
C LYS A 105 -11.02 5.39 -9.92
N ALA A 106 -11.75 5.48 -8.80
CA ALA A 106 -12.26 4.30 -8.13
C ALA A 106 -13.05 3.42 -9.11
N ASN A 107 -12.66 2.15 -9.19
CA ASN A 107 -13.18 1.20 -10.18
C ASN A 107 -13.10 -0.25 -9.67
N LEU A 108 -13.30 -0.47 -8.36
CA LEU A 108 -13.25 -1.80 -7.77
C LEU A 108 -14.21 -2.76 -8.47
N ASN A 109 -13.67 -3.83 -9.02
CA ASN A 109 -14.42 -4.89 -9.68
C ASN A 109 -14.74 -6.02 -8.69
N LYS A 110 -15.90 -5.90 -8.04
CA LYS A 110 -16.38 -6.84 -7.03
C LYS A 110 -16.58 -8.26 -7.62
N GLU A 111 -17.03 -8.39 -8.86
CA GLU A 111 -17.22 -9.70 -9.51
C GLU A 111 -15.88 -10.44 -9.68
N THR A 112 -14.86 -9.76 -10.19
CA THR A 112 -13.52 -10.34 -10.31
C THR A 112 -12.94 -10.72 -8.95
N MET A 113 -13.20 -9.91 -7.93
CA MET A 113 -12.76 -10.19 -6.56
C MET A 113 -13.46 -11.43 -5.98
N ILE A 114 -14.78 -11.55 -6.13
CA ILE A 114 -15.55 -12.74 -5.72
C ILE A 114 -15.03 -14.00 -6.40
N LEU A 115 -14.77 -13.95 -7.72
CA LEU A 115 -14.24 -15.09 -8.47
C LEU A 115 -12.85 -15.53 -7.99
N ALA A 116 -12.05 -14.61 -7.45
CA ALA A 116 -10.76 -14.93 -6.85
C ALA A 116 -10.91 -15.59 -5.47
N ASN A 117 -12.12 -15.69 -4.91
CA ASN A 117 -12.46 -16.35 -3.65
C ASN A 117 -11.52 -15.94 -2.49
N PRO A 118 -11.40 -14.65 -2.13
CA PRO A 118 -10.65 -14.22 -0.96
C PRO A 118 -11.35 -14.65 0.33
N GLU A 119 -10.58 -14.78 1.41
CA GLU A 119 -11.07 -15.00 2.77
C GLU A 119 -11.17 -13.69 3.56
N MET A 120 -10.49 -12.65 3.07
CA MET A 120 -10.47 -11.32 3.64
C MET A 120 -10.16 -10.28 2.57
N VAL A 121 -10.83 -9.14 2.64
CA VAL A 121 -10.43 -7.92 1.94
C VAL A 121 -9.75 -7.01 2.96
N ILE A 122 -8.64 -6.39 2.57
CA ILE A 122 -7.96 -5.40 3.39
C ILE A 122 -7.95 -4.05 2.71
N ASP A 123 -8.32 -3.00 3.44
CA ASP A 123 -8.11 -1.61 3.06
C ASP A 123 -7.05 -0.96 3.96
N VAL A 124 -6.18 -0.15 3.37
CA VAL A 124 -5.05 0.47 4.06
C VAL A 124 -4.88 1.91 3.60
N GLY A 125 -4.72 2.84 4.52
CA GLY A 125 -4.43 4.24 4.23
C GLY A 125 -5.04 5.21 5.22
N ASP A 126 -5.35 6.42 4.76
CA ASP A 126 -6.00 7.44 5.60
C ASP A 126 -7.50 7.19 5.74
N ILE A 127 -8.09 7.62 6.86
CA ILE A 127 -9.55 7.67 7.02
C ILE A 127 -10.14 8.63 5.99
N LYS A 128 -11.16 8.18 5.24
CA LYS A 128 -11.85 8.95 4.21
C LYS A 128 -13.17 9.49 4.78
N GLY A 129 -13.32 10.81 4.84
CA GLY A 129 -14.48 11.43 5.44
C GLY A 129 -14.51 11.26 6.96
N SER A 130 -15.60 10.75 7.51
CA SER A 130 -15.70 10.38 8.92
C SER A 130 -15.47 8.87 9.13
N VAL A 131 -15.16 8.48 10.38
CA VAL A 131 -15.02 7.07 10.78
C VAL A 131 -16.33 6.31 10.51
N GLU A 132 -17.46 6.90 10.83
CA GLU A 132 -18.77 6.28 10.66
C GLU A 132 -19.14 6.07 9.18
N GLU A 133 -18.84 7.06 8.33
CA GLU A 133 -19.09 6.96 6.88
C GLU A 133 -18.24 5.88 6.26
N MET A 134 -16.94 5.86 6.57
CA MET A 134 -16.01 4.86 6.05
C MET A 134 -16.32 3.46 6.57
N ALA A 135 -16.66 3.31 7.87
CA ALA A 135 -17.08 2.03 8.44
C ALA A 135 -18.30 1.47 7.69
N LYS A 136 -19.32 2.32 7.45
CA LYS A 136 -20.51 1.92 6.69
C LYS A 136 -20.17 1.50 5.26
N GLU A 137 -19.29 2.24 4.58
CA GLU A 137 -18.88 1.92 3.20
C GLU A 137 -18.18 0.56 3.13
N LEU A 138 -17.27 0.27 4.08
CA LEU A 138 -16.58 -1.01 4.13
C LEU A 138 -17.52 -2.17 4.51
N ASP A 139 -18.53 -1.93 5.36
CA ASP A 139 -19.57 -2.92 5.65
C ASP A 139 -20.47 -3.18 4.42
N ASP A 140 -20.75 -2.16 3.62
CA ASP A 140 -21.48 -2.31 2.36
C ASP A 140 -20.63 -3.13 1.35
N VAL A 141 -19.33 -2.87 1.25
CA VAL A 141 -18.41 -3.69 0.42
C VAL A 141 -18.38 -5.13 0.91
N SER A 142 -18.21 -5.35 2.22
CA SER A 142 -18.18 -6.68 2.83
C SER A 142 -19.43 -7.49 2.50
N ARG A 143 -20.61 -6.86 2.56
CA ARG A 143 -21.89 -7.48 2.20
C ARG A 143 -21.98 -7.82 0.72
N ASP A 144 -21.50 -6.93 -0.16
CA ASP A 144 -21.58 -7.11 -1.61
C ASP A 144 -20.63 -8.19 -2.12
N VAL A 145 -19.48 -8.38 -1.48
CA VAL A 145 -18.51 -9.41 -1.86
C VAL A 145 -18.61 -10.68 -1.01
N GLU A 146 -19.47 -10.68 0.02
CA GLU A 146 -19.67 -11.76 0.99
C GLU A 146 -18.38 -12.19 1.71
N VAL A 147 -17.46 -11.25 1.90
CA VAL A 147 -16.14 -11.47 2.52
C VAL A 147 -15.88 -10.37 3.56
N PRO A 148 -15.33 -10.69 4.76
CA PRO A 148 -15.01 -9.68 5.75
C PRO A 148 -13.97 -8.67 5.20
N VAL A 149 -14.20 -7.39 5.50
CA VAL A 149 -13.32 -6.27 5.12
C VAL A 149 -12.78 -5.61 6.38
N ILE A 150 -11.45 -5.54 6.50
CA ILE A 150 -10.77 -4.80 7.57
C ILE A 150 -10.13 -3.52 7.05
N PHE A 151 -9.95 -2.56 7.95
CA PHE A 151 -9.21 -1.32 7.69
C PHE A 151 -8.02 -1.17 8.63
N LEU A 152 -6.87 -0.77 8.08
CA LEU A 152 -5.70 -0.33 8.82
C LEU A 152 -5.34 1.10 8.42
N GLU A 153 -5.38 2.01 9.37
CA GLU A 153 -4.84 3.34 9.16
C GLU A 153 -3.31 3.28 9.04
N ALA A 154 -2.77 3.79 7.94
CA ALA A 154 -1.35 3.73 7.66
C ALA A 154 -0.82 5.06 7.13
N ASN A 155 0.17 5.60 7.83
CA ASN A 155 0.85 6.84 7.50
C ASN A 155 2.34 6.78 7.92
N MET A 156 3.09 7.86 7.68
CA MET A 156 4.52 7.90 8.02
C MET A 156 4.83 7.81 9.52
N ASP A 157 3.86 7.95 10.40
CA ASP A 157 4.12 7.90 11.85
C ASP A 157 3.85 6.51 12.44
N ASN A 158 3.08 5.65 11.76
CA ASN A 158 2.64 4.37 12.31
C ASN A 158 2.96 3.11 11.48
N TYR A 159 3.74 3.20 10.39
CA TYR A 159 4.10 2.00 9.59
C TYR A 159 4.65 0.84 10.44
N PRO A 160 5.52 1.03 11.44
CA PRO A 160 6.00 -0.09 12.27
C PRO A 160 4.87 -0.84 12.96
N GLU A 161 3.89 -0.12 13.51
CA GLU A 161 2.72 -0.72 14.16
C GLU A 161 1.85 -1.48 13.15
N VAL A 162 1.60 -0.89 11.98
CA VAL A 162 0.81 -1.52 10.92
C VAL A 162 1.48 -2.82 10.46
N PHE A 163 2.81 -2.83 10.26
CA PHE A 163 3.54 -4.06 9.93
C PHE A 163 3.39 -5.11 11.01
N ARG A 164 3.61 -4.76 12.28
CA ARG A 164 3.52 -5.69 13.42
C ARG A 164 2.10 -6.25 13.58
N ARG A 165 1.06 -5.42 13.48
CA ARG A 165 -0.34 -5.85 13.57
C ARG A 165 -0.71 -6.79 12.43
N LEU A 166 -0.34 -6.44 11.20
CA LEU A 166 -0.64 -7.29 10.04
C LEU A 166 0.19 -8.58 10.06
N GLY A 167 1.47 -8.51 10.47
CA GLY A 167 2.31 -9.69 10.66
C GLY A 167 1.72 -10.68 11.67
N LYS A 168 1.25 -10.19 12.81
CA LYS A 168 0.56 -11.01 13.82
C LYS A 168 -0.73 -11.63 13.27
N LEU A 169 -1.54 -10.85 12.56
CA LEU A 169 -2.79 -11.34 11.96
C LEU A 169 -2.54 -12.47 10.95
N LEU A 170 -1.46 -12.38 10.19
CA LEU A 170 -1.16 -13.29 9.10
C LEU A 170 -0.17 -14.42 9.46
N GLY A 171 0.41 -14.41 10.68
CA GLY A 171 1.42 -15.39 11.10
C GLY A 171 2.80 -15.12 10.48
N TYR A 172 3.18 -13.84 10.30
CA TYR A 172 4.45 -13.38 9.72
C TYR A 172 5.16 -12.37 10.63
N GLU A 173 5.14 -12.62 11.94
CA GLU A 173 5.64 -11.68 12.95
C GLU A 173 7.13 -11.36 12.77
N GLU A 174 7.95 -12.36 12.46
CA GLU A 174 9.40 -12.16 12.23
C GLU A 174 9.64 -11.24 11.04
N ARG A 175 8.92 -11.47 9.94
CA ARG A 175 9.00 -10.62 8.73
C ARG A 175 8.52 -9.20 8.99
N ALA A 176 7.44 -9.05 9.72
CA ALA A 176 6.87 -7.76 10.07
C ALA A 176 7.81 -6.96 10.98
N GLU A 177 8.48 -7.61 11.93
CA GLU A 177 9.47 -6.96 12.79
C GLU A 177 10.71 -6.53 12.02
N GLU A 178 11.17 -7.31 11.04
CA GLU A 178 12.27 -6.94 10.14
C GLU A 178 11.96 -5.64 9.38
N LEU A 179 10.74 -5.53 8.81
CA LEU A 179 10.30 -4.34 8.07
C LEU A 179 10.11 -3.13 8.99
N ALA A 180 9.52 -3.34 10.17
CA ALA A 180 9.30 -2.32 11.18
C ALA A 180 10.64 -1.75 11.70
N GLY A 181 11.57 -2.62 12.07
CA GLY A 181 12.89 -2.23 12.55
C GLY A 181 13.72 -1.51 11.49
N TYR A 182 13.61 -1.92 10.22
CA TYR A 182 14.26 -1.19 9.14
C TYR A 182 13.74 0.25 9.03
N TYR A 183 12.40 0.43 9.06
CA TYR A 183 11.80 1.77 9.01
C TYR A 183 12.25 2.64 10.19
N GLU A 184 12.21 2.12 11.42
CA GLU A 184 12.64 2.82 12.63
C GLU A 184 14.10 3.26 12.53
N ALA A 185 14.98 2.40 12.00
CA ALA A 185 16.38 2.73 11.76
C ALA A 185 16.54 3.83 10.71
N VAL A 186 15.79 3.78 9.60
CA VAL A 186 15.79 4.82 8.56
C VAL A 186 15.39 6.18 9.16
N VAL A 187 14.27 6.24 9.87
CA VAL A 187 13.80 7.50 10.49
C VAL A 187 14.85 8.06 11.43
N SER A 188 15.41 7.22 12.31
CA SER A 188 16.43 7.64 13.28
C SER A 188 17.71 8.17 12.60
N GLU A 189 18.07 7.64 11.43
CA GLU A 189 19.24 8.11 10.67
C GLU A 189 18.95 9.43 9.95
N ILE A 190 17.79 9.56 9.33
CA ILE A 190 17.36 10.78 8.63
C ILE A 190 17.24 11.97 9.60
N GLU A 191 16.73 11.74 10.81
CA GLU A 191 16.64 12.77 11.85
C GLU A 191 18.02 13.39 12.21
N LYS A 192 19.10 12.60 12.13
CA LYS A 192 20.47 13.12 12.37
C LYS A 192 20.91 14.07 11.25
N TYR A 193 20.57 13.75 9.99
CA TYR A 193 20.94 14.58 8.84
C TYR A 193 20.12 15.86 8.76
N SER A 194 18.84 15.80 9.11
CA SER A 194 17.92 16.94 9.07
C SER A 194 18.04 17.89 10.26
N SER A 195 18.81 17.53 11.30
CA SER A 195 18.93 18.31 12.51
C SER A 195 19.43 19.74 12.24
N GLY A 196 18.61 20.74 12.60
CA GLY A 196 18.94 22.16 12.45
C GLY A 196 18.78 22.71 11.02
N LYS A 197 18.29 21.94 10.07
CA LYS A 197 18.04 22.33 8.68
C LYS A 197 16.56 22.19 8.34
N LYS A 198 16.07 23.09 7.49
CA LYS A 198 14.71 23.03 6.92
C LYS A 198 14.76 23.45 5.46
N PRO A 199 15.31 22.60 4.55
CA PRO A 199 15.31 22.93 3.14
C PRO A 199 13.88 23.09 2.63
N THR A 200 13.64 24.14 1.84
CA THR A 200 12.31 24.44 1.31
C THR A 200 12.09 23.68 0.01
N VAL A 201 10.95 22.98 -0.08
CA VAL A 201 10.62 22.13 -1.21
C VAL A 201 9.27 22.47 -1.83
N TYR A 202 9.22 22.45 -3.14
CA TYR A 202 7.99 22.42 -3.92
C TYR A 202 7.82 21.04 -4.53
N ILE A 203 6.63 20.46 -4.41
CA ILE A 203 6.31 19.14 -4.96
C ILE A 203 5.09 19.27 -5.86
N THR A 204 5.16 18.73 -7.09
CA THR A 204 4.07 18.82 -8.05
C THR A 204 3.76 17.48 -8.71
N SER A 205 2.47 17.26 -9.01
CA SER A 205 1.97 16.03 -9.63
C SER A 205 1.48 16.21 -11.07
N SER A 206 1.59 17.43 -11.63
CA SER A 206 1.02 17.75 -12.94
C SER A 206 2.06 18.01 -14.03
N ASN A 207 1.66 17.80 -15.27
CA ASN A 207 2.51 18.01 -16.45
C ASN A 207 2.88 19.49 -16.67
N ASN A 208 2.05 20.43 -16.21
CA ASN A 208 2.35 21.86 -16.24
C ASN A 208 3.10 22.36 -15.02
N GLY A 209 3.35 21.49 -14.04
CA GLY A 209 4.04 21.81 -12.79
C GLY A 209 3.23 22.62 -11.77
N LEU A 210 1.94 22.87 -11.98
CA LEU A 210 1.14 23.82 -11.18
C LEU A 210 0.06 23.15 -10.29
N GLU A 211 0.05 21.83 -10.15
CA GLU A 211 -0.73 21.12 -9.12
C GLU A 211 0.21 20.71 -7.99
N ALA A 212 0.11 21.43 -6.88
CA ALA A 212 1.02 21.31 -5.76
C ALA A 212 0.57 20.25 -4.74
N VAL A 213 1.53 19.56 -4.15
CA VAL A 213 1.35 18.86 -2.88
C VAL A 213 1.30 19.91 -1.76
N ILE A 214 0.31 19.78 -0.88
CA ILE A 214 0.05 20.75 0.19
C ILE A 214 0.68 20.28 1.50
N GLY A 215 1.53 21.10 2.10
CA GLY A 215 2.16 20.83 3.38
C GLY A 215 1.14 20.59 4.51
N GLY A 216 1.47 19.72 5.44
CA GLY A 216 0.60 19.26 6.52
C GLY A 216 -0.50 18.29 6.07
N LYS A 217 -0.42 17.74 4.85
CA LYS A 217 -1.33 16.70 4.35
C LYS A 217 -0.57 15.39 4.10
N SER A 218 -1.31 14.28 4.00
CA SER A 218 -0.72 12.94 3.86
C SER A 218 0.28 12.81 2.71
N HIS A 219 0.02 13.48 1.59
CA HIS A 219 0.92 13.52 0.43
C HIS A 219 2.26 14.25 0.70
N ALA A 220 2.33 15.13 1.68
CA ALA A 220 3.55 15.86 2.06
C ALA A 220 4.41 15.13 3.10
N GLN A 221 3.83 14.16 3.82
CA GLN A 221 4.44 13.55 5.02
C GLN A 221 5.84 12.98 4.77
N CYS A 222 6.11 12.42 3.59
CA CYS A 222 7.44 11.87 3.31
C CYS A 222 8.50 12.98 3.30
N ALA A 223 8.23 14.11 2.64
CA ALA A 223 9.17 15.25 2.61
C ALA A 223 9.31 15.90 4.00
N GLU A 224 8.21 16.07 4.72
CA GLU A 224 8.21 16.61 6.07
C GLU A 224 8.96 15.71 7.06
N LYS A 225 8.79 14.39 6.96
CA LYS A 225 9.52 13.39 7.76
C LYS A 225 11.02 13.37 7.44
N ALA A 226 11.38 13.67 6.19
CA ALA A 226 12.77 13.89 5.79
C ALA A 226 13.34 15.24 6.27
N GLY A 227 12.58 16.07 6.99
CA GLY A 227 13.00 17.36 7.55
C GLY A 227 12.84 18.55 6.61
N ALA A 228 12.16 18.39 5.46
CA ALA A 228 11.89 19.49 4.54
C ALA A 228 10.68 20.33 4.97
N GLU A 229 10.65 21.58 4.53
CA GLU A 229 9.47 22.44 4.59
C GLU A 229 8.77 22.46 3.21
N VAL A 230 7.57 21.89 3.13
CA VAL A 230 6.74 21.96 1.91
C VAL A 230 6.13 23.35 1.85
N VAL A 231 6.59 24.19 0.90
CA VAL A 231 6.27 25.63 0.87
C VAL A 231 4.82 25.95 0.55
N VAL A 232 4.10 25.06 -0.14
CA VAL A 232 2.70 25.26 -0.49
C VAL A 232 1.79 24.79 0.63
N THR A 233 0.94 25.69 1.10
CA THR A 233 -0.01 25.44 2.17
C THR A 233 -1.45 25.60 1.68
N SER A 234 -2.41 25.20 2.49
CA SER A 234 -3.86 25.42 2.19
C SER A 234 -4.23 26.89 2.08
N LYS A 235 -3.33 27.83 2.48
CA LYS A 235 -3.55 29.28 2.34
C LYS A 235 -3.01 29.84 1.04
N THR A 236 -2.01 29.17 0.43
CA THR A 236 -1.35 29.61 -0.81
C THR A 236 -1.84 28.88 -2.04
N ALA A 237 -2.37 27.66 -1.90
CA ALA A 237 -2.99 26.92 -2.98
C ALA A 237 -4.51 27.17 -3.08
N GLN A 238 -5.06 26.97 -4.26
CA GLN A 238 -6.52 26.85 -4.45
C GLN A 238 -7.02 25.52 -3.84
N SER A 239 -8.33 25.41 -3.68
CA SER A 239 -8.96 24.22 -3.06
C SER A 239 -8.68 22.90 -3.77
N ASN A 240 -8.37 22.95 -5.07
CA ASN A 240 -7.99 21.81 -5.90
C ASN A 240 -6.48 21.51 -5.93
N GLY A 241 -5.68 22.24 -5.13
CA GLY A 241 -4.22 22.13 -5.11
C GLY A 241 -3.49 22.96 -6.18
N SER A 242 -4.21 23.68 -7.06
CA SER A 242 -3.57 24.54 -8.06
C SER A 242 -2.87 25.74 -7.43
N ILE A 243 -1.71 26.11 -7.99
CA ILE A 243 -0.93 27.28 -7.59
C ILE A 243 -0.57 28.11 -8.86
N SER A 244 -0.44 29.43 -8.71
CA SER A 244 0.07 30.27 -9.80
C SER A 244 1.59 30.35 -9.75
N LEU A 245 2.22 30.57 -10.93
CA LEU A 245 3.66 30.83 -11.00
C LEU A 245 4.05 32.09 -10.19
N GLU A 246 3.19 33.13 -10.17
CA GLU A 246 3.43 34.32 -9.37
C GLU A 246 3.55 33.99 -7.87
N THR A 247 2.65 33.16 -7.35
CA THR A 247 2.73 32.68 -5.97
C THR A 247 3.99 31.85 -5.76
N LEU A 248 4.33 30.99 -6.71
CA LEU A 248 5.53 30.15 -6.61
C LEU A 248 6.82 30.97 -6.62
N TYR A 249 6.88 32.07 -7.38
CA TYR A 249 7.99 33.04 -7.34
C TYR A 249 8.14 33.72 -5.97
N GLN A 250 7.04 33.99 -5.28
CA GLN A 250 7.09 34.56 -3.93
C GLN A 250 7.56 33.54 -2.89
N LEU A 251 7.26 32.26 -3.10
CA LEU A 251 7.70 31.17 -2.22
C LEU A 251 9.15 30.76 -2.48
N ASP A 252 9.62 30.88 -3.70
CA ASP A 252 10.97 30.63 -4.22
C ASP A 252 11.68 29.41 -3.58
N PRO A 253 11.17 28.19 -3.78
CA PRO A 253 11.68 26.98 -3.12
C PRO A 253 13.13 26.68 -3.53
N GLU A 254 13.89 26.06 -2.62
CA GLU A 254 15.26 25.61 -2.88
C GLU A 254 15.33 24.36 -3.76
N TYR A 255 14.28 23.51 -3.69
CA TYR A 255 14.19 22.26 -4.42
C TYR A 255 12.80 22.09 -5.02
N ILE A 256 12.74 21.49 -6.22
CA ILE A 256 11.48 21.12 -6.88
C ILE A 256 11.50 19.61 -7.16
N PHE A 257 10.44 18.92 -6.74
CA PHE A 257 10.21 17.51 -7.04
C PHE A 257 8.96 17.37 -7.91
N THR A 258 9.05 16.62 -9.00
CA THR A 258 7.92 16.36 -9.89
C THR A 258 7.75 14.87 -10.13
N TYR A 259 6.49 14.43 -10.27
CA TYR A 259 6.17 13.01 -10.48
C TYR A 259 6.04 12.63 -11.95
N THR A 260 6.12 13.61 -12.89
CA THR A 260 5.91 13.35 -14.31
C THR A 260 7.10 13.86 -15.14
N GLU A 261 7.50 13.09 -16.16
CA GLU A 261 8.55 13.48 -17.09
C GLU A 261 8.20 14.78 -17.82
N GLU A 262 6.93 14.96 -18.21
CA GLU A 262 6.45 16.17 -18.85
C GLU A 262 6.55 17.39 -17.92
N GLY A 263 6.21 17.21 -16.63
CA GLY A 263 6.39 18.24 -15.60
C GLY A 263 7.86 18.61 -15.42
N TYR A 264 8.74 17.61 -15.35
CA TYR A 264 10.19 17.84 -15.28
C TYR A 264 10.68 18.65 -16.48
N LYS A 265 10.31 18.23 -17.69
CA LYS A 265 10.66 18.94 -18.93
C LYS A 265 10.11 20.37 -18.94
N THR A 266 8.84 20.55 -18.57
CA THR A 266 8.20 21.88 -18.51
C THR A 266 8.97 22.80 -17.57
N ILE A 267 9.30 22.34 -16.36
CA ILE A 267 9.98 23.14 -15.34
C ILE A 267 11.41 23.49 -15.75
N THR A 268 12.13 22.53 -16.35
CA THR A 268 13.56 22.73 -16.67
C THR A 268 13.81 23.47 -17.99
N THR A 269 12.82 23.50 -18.92
CA THR A 269 13.05 24.10 -20.25
C THR A 269 12.23 25.37 -20.54
N SER A 270 11.17 25.64 -19.77
CA SER A 270 10.34 26.83 -20.01
C SER A 270 10.98 28.09 -19.39
N SER A 271 10.99 29.16 -20.16
CA SER A 271 11.42 30.49 -19.68
C SER A 271 10.63 30.98 -18.47
N ASP A 272 9.38 30.53 -18.33
CA ASP A 272 8.51 30.91 -17.22
C ASP A 272 8.96 30.35 -15.88
N TRP A 273 9.78 29.31 -15.85
CA TRP A 273 10.34 28.70 -14.63
C TRP A 273 11.78 29.12 -14.34
N ALA A 274 12.47 29.68 -15.32
CA ALA A 274 13.92 29.94 -15.30
C ALA A 274 14.39 30.90 -14.20
N SER A 275 13.50 31.71 -13.63
CA SER A 275 13.88 32.66 -12.57
C SER A 275 13.82 32.10 -11.14
N LEU A 276 13.19 30.93 -10.94
CA LEU A 276 13.14 30.26 -9.64
C LEU A 276 14.53 29.80 -9.20
N LYS A 277 14.81 29.90 -7.90
CA LYS A 277 16.08 29.47 -7.28
C LYS A 277 16.38 28.00 -7.60
N ALA A 278 15.43 27.10 -7.40
CA ALA A 278 15.62 25.68 -7.69
C ALA A 278 16.02 25.39 -9.13
N VAL A 279 15.48 26.13 -10.11
CA VAL A 279 15.81 25.94 -11.54
C VAL A 279 17.21 26.48 -11.84
N LYS A 280 17.59 27.64 -11.30
CA LYS A 280 18.93 28.22 -11.47
C LYS A 280 20.05 27.38 -10.86
N ASP A 281 19.74 26.70 -9.76
CA ASP A 281 20.70 25.90 -9.00
C ASP A 281 20.68 24.41 -9.42
N ASP A 282 19.97 24.06 -10.52
CA ASP A 282 19.76 22.69 -11.02
C ASP A 282 19.13 21.72 -9.99
N ASN A 283 18.34 22.26 -9.05
CA ASN A 283 17.67 21.50 -7.99
C ASN A 283 16.23 21.11 -8.36
N VAL A 284 16.03 20.60 -9.57
CA VAL A 284 14.76 20.05 -10.06
C VAL A 284 14.92 18.54 -10.27
N TYR A 285 14.05 17.76 -9.67
CA TYR A 285 14.18 16.30 -9.63
C TYR A 285 12.90 15.61 -10.13
N LEU A 286 13.06 14.67 -11.06
CA LEU A 286 12.03 13.70 -11.39
C LEU A 286 12.06 12.60 -10.33
N VAL A 287 10.96 12.44 -9.60
CA VAL A 287 10.87 11.45 -8.51
C VAL A 287 10.79 10.04 -9.08
N PRO A 288 11.64 9.10 -8.62
CA PRO A 288 11.54 7.70 -8.99
C PRO A 288 10.16 7.11 -8.67
N ASN A 289 9.63 6.28 -9.57
CA ASN A 289 8.26 5.74 -9.47
C ASN A 289 8.13 4.24 -9.76
N MET A 290 9.22 3.49 -9.72
CA MET A 290 9.25 2.06 -9.99
C MET A 290 9.43 1.25 -8.69
N PRO A 291 8.60 0.23 -8.39
CA PRO A 291 7.31 -0.05 -9.03
C PRO A 291 6.22 0.91 -8.56
N HIS A 292 6.49 1.74 -7.57
CA HIS A 292 5.62 2.78 -7.00
C HIS A 292 6.42 4.04 -6.68
N GLY A 293 5.74 5.18 -6.62
CA GLY A 293 6.37 6.45 -6.29
C GLY A 293 7.15 6.42 -4.96
N PHE A 294 8.36 6.97 -4.97
CA PHE A 294 9.24 6.94 -3.79
C PHE A 294 8.72 7.84 -2.67
N ILE A 295 8.31 9.05 -2.98
CA ILE A 295 7.88 10.00 -1.94
C ILE A 295 6.37 10.12 -1.81
N ASP A 296 5.63 9.66 -2.84
CA ASP A 296 4.18 9.70 -2.92
C ASP A 296 3.68 8.91 -4.14
N ASN A 297 2.37 8.82 -4.33
CA ASN A 297 1.68 8.27 -5.51
C ASN A 297 2.02 6.79 -5.83
N PRO A 298 1.44 5.86 -5.05
CA PRO A 298 0.45 6.07 -4.00
C PRO A 298 1.06 6.43 -2.64
N VAL A 299 0.22 6.91 -1.71
CA VAL A 299 0.59 7.12 -0.30
C VAL A 299 0.75 5.76 0.38
N CYS A 300 1.90 5.11 0.19
CA CYS A 300 2.15 3.75 0.69
C CYS A 300 3.55 3.63 1.34
N SER A 301 3.86 2.46 1.87
CA SER A 301 5.14 2.16 2.52
C SER A 301 6.37 2.26 1.60
N ASN A 302 6.18 2.42 0.28
CA ASN A 302 7.30 2.75 -0.63
C ASN A 302 7.98 4.08 -0.27
N ARG A 303 7.28 4.97 0.46
CA ARG A 303 7.86 6.20 1.01
C ARG A 303 9.05 5.97 1.96
N ILE A 304 9.30 4.74 2.38
CA ILE A 304 10.49 4.37 3.18
C ILE A 304 11.77 4.58 2.37
N ILE A 305 11.81 4.13 1.11
CA ILE A 305 12.94 4.47 0.22
C ILE A 305 12.93 5.95 -0.15
N GLY A 306 11.76 6.56 -0.17
CA GLY A 306 11.60 8.00 -0.38
C GLY A 306 12.32 8.85 0.67
N LEU A 307 12.38 8.40 1.92
CA LEU A 307 13.17 9.08 2.96
C LEU A 307 14.67 9.10 2.61
N TRP A 308 15.23 7.97 2.16
CA TRP A 308 16.63 7.91 1.72
C TRP A 308 16.88 8.79 0.50
N TYR A 309 15.96 8.76 -0.47
CA TYR A 309 16.05 9.58 -1.68
C TYR A 309 16.04 11.08 -1.35
N LEU A 310 15.10 11.51 -0.53
CA LEU A 310 15.02 12.90 -0.09
C LEU A 310 16.25 13.30 0.72
N ALA A 311 16.72 12.47 1.64
CA ALA A 311 17.91 12.78 2.42
C ALA A 311 19.17 12.87 1.54
N TRP A 312 19.30 12.02 0.53
CA TRP A 312 20.39 12.07 -0.43
C TRP A 312 20.41 13.39 -1.22
N VAL A 313 19.23 13.89 -1.63
CA VAL A 313 19.08 15.14 -2.36
C VAL A 313 19.28 16.36 -1.43
N LEU A 314 18.63 16.36 -0.27
CA LEU A 314 18.52 17.52 0.60
C LEU A 314 19.76 17.72 1.50
N TYR A 315 20.53 16.65 1.76
CA TYR A 315 21.70 16.65 2.66
C TYR A 315 22.91 15.98 1.99
N PRO A 316 23.44 16.53 0.88
CA PRO A 316 24.51 15.88 0.10
C PRO A 316 25.79 15.63 0.92
N GLU A 317 26.02 16.45 1.96
CA GLU A 317 27.14 16.27 2.89
C GLU A 317 27.03 15.01 3.77
N ALA A 318 25.85 14.39 3.86
CA ALA A 318 25.65 13.12 4.57
C ALA A 318 26.35 11.92 3.87
N GLY A 319 26.73 12.09 2.59
CA GLY A 319 27.46 11.08 1.83
C GLY A 319 26.67 9.78 1.64
N ILE A 320 25.34 9.86 1.49
CA ILE A 320 24.45 8.71 1.36
C ILE A 320 24.72 7.99 0.02
N ASP A 321 25.06 6.71 0.08
CA ASP A 321 25.08 5.84 -1.11
C ASP A 321 23.64 5.43 -1.46
N ILE A 322 22.96 6.27 -2.24
CA ILE A 322 21.56 6.03 -2.62
C ILE A 322 21.38 4.76 -3.45
N ILE A 323 22.39 4.36 -4.24
CA ILE A 323 22.33 3.13 -5.04
C ILE A 323 22.30 1.91 -4.10
N ALA A 324 23.20 1.87 -3.12
CA ALA A 324 23.22 0.80 -2.12
C ALA A 324 21.91 0.77 -1.31
N ARG A 325 21.38 1.93 -0.87
CA ARG A 325 20.10 2.01 -0.14
C ARG A 325 18.92 1.56 -1.00
N THR A 326 18.90 1.90 -2.28
CA THR A 326 17.85 1.43 -3.20
C THR A 326 17.90 -0.10 -3.35
N ARG A 327 19.06 -0.68 -3.59
CA ARG A 327 19.23 -2.13 -3.70
C ARG A 327 18.84 -2.87 -2.41
N GLU A 328 19.24 -2.34 -1.26
CA GLU A 328 18.85 -2.86 0.06
C GLU A 328 17.31 -2.87 0.24
N PHE A 329 16.66 -1.75 -0.07
CA PHE A 329 15.21 -1.62 0.02
C PHE A 329 14.49 -2.62 -0.90
N TYR A 330 14.90 -2.74 -2.17
CA TYR A 330 14.26 -3.68 -3.10
C TYR A 330 14.43 -5.13 -2.67
N LYS A 331 15.61 -5.49 -2.18
CA LYS A 331 15.85 -6.82 -1.63
C LYS A 331 14.97 -7.10 -0.42
N LEU A 332 14.84 -6.13 0.48
CA LEU A 332 14.08 -6.28 1.70
C LEU A 332 12.56 -6.22 1.42
N PHE A 333 12.05 -5.23 0.73
CA PHE A 333 10.60 -4.98 0.60
C PHE A 333 9.97 -5.70 -0.59
N TYR A 334 10.73 -5.92 -1.67
CA TYR A 334 10.24 -6.58 -2.90
C TYR A 334 10.81 -7.96 -3.12
N ARG A 335 11.76 -8.41 -2.29
CA ARG A 335 12.51 -9.67 -2.50
C ARG A 335 13.21 -9.71 -3.86
N ALA A 336 13.52 -8.54 -4.42
CA ALA A 336 14.15 -8.36 -5.71
C ALA A 336 15.63 -7.98 -5.55
N ASP A 337 16.52 -8.81 -6.07
CA ASP A 337 17.96 -8.52 -6.07
C ASP A 337 18.32 -7.76 -7.36
N ILE A 338 18.08 -6.44 -7.33
CA ILE A 338 18.36 -5.56 -8.48
C ILE A 338 19.87 -5.27 -8.60
N SER A 339 20.35 -5.19 -9.84
CA SER A 339 21.73 -4.78 -10.14
C SER A 339 21.96 -3.29 -9.87
N GLU A 340 23.23 -2.88 -9.84
CA GLU A 340 23.58 -1.46 -9.76
C GLU A 340 23.02 -0.66 -10.94
N SER A 341 23.11 -1.23 -12.16
CA SER A 341 22.51 -0.58 -13.35
C SER A 341 21.02 -0.37 -13.21
N GLN A 342 20.26 -1.39 -12.77
CA GLN A 342 18.83 -1.25 -12.53
C GLN A 342 18.52 -0.20 -11.44
N ALA A 343 19.34 -0.12 -10.39
CA ALA A 343 19.16 0.91 -9.36
C ALA A 343 19.41 2.32 -9.91
N ARG A 344 20.41 2.49 -10.79
CA ARG A 344 20.68 3.75 -11.48
C ARG A 344 19.53 4.15 -12.40
N ASP A 345 19.02 3.21 -13.20
CA ASP A 345 17.88 3.43 -14.11
C ASP A 345 16.64 3.87 -13.31
N ILE A 346 16.33 3.19 -12.18
CA ILE A 346 15.22 3.55 -11.29
C ILE A 346 15.38 4.95 -10.71
N LEU A 347 16.61 5.32 -10.34
CA LEU A 347 16.94 6.62 -9.75
C LEU A 347 17.11 7.75 -10.77
N HIS A 348 16.97 7.47 -12.08
CA HIS A 348 17.25 8.40 -13.17
C HIS A 348 18.69 8.95 -13.13
N LEU A 349 19.66 8.09 -12.77
CA LEU A 349 21.09 8.40 -12.73
C LEU A 349 21.79 7.80 -13.98
N ASP A 350 22.57 8.64 -14.68
CA ASP A 350 23.39 8.23 -15.85
C ASP A 350 24.49 7.20 -15.48
#